data_68f78ebde8d1bfa51811978c4096d58d
#
_entry.id   68f78ebde8d1bfa51811978c4096d58d
#
_cell.length_a   1.000
_cell.length_b   1.000
_cell.length_c   1.000
_cell.angle_alpha   90.00
_cell.angle_beta   90.00
_cell.angle_gamma   90.00
#
_symmetry.space_group_name_H-M   'P 1'
#
loop_
_entity.id
_entity.type
_entity.pdbx_description
1 polymer ?
#
loop_
_entity_poly.entity_id
_entity_poly.type
_entity_poly.pdbx_seq_one_letter_code
_entity_poly.pdbx_strand_id
1 'polypeptide(L)'
;MDQWIAQGLHGNMDYLERNRDKRYDPSILVPGAQTVVVCLLHFDKSGRDYHRTVKSLLFRLEARLKEEFGEDIVSPTHQHIFCDSAPMLERRWCVEAGLGFIGKNHQLIHPTLGSMVHPGEIVINSPVSIANRQSPIAQLCADCQLCLEACPTGALRNEVWDATQCVAYTTHHCLECQLVCPYNEAKG
;
A
#
# COMPACT_ATOMS: atom_id res chain seq x y z
N MET A 1 3.08 10.63 -8.36
CA MET A 1 3.23 9.61 -9.42
C MET A 1 3.56 10.26 -10.76
N ASP A 2 2.78 11.20 -11.27
CA ASP A 2 2.92 11.75 -12.62
C ASP A 2 4.30 12.38 -12.92
N GLN A 3 4.81 13.23 -12.02
CA GLN A 3 6.15 13.80 -12.18
C GLN A 3 7.26 12.74 -12.20
N TRP A 4 7.11 11.71 -11.37
CA TRP A 4 8.04 10.60 -11.27
C TRP A 4 8.06 9.77 -12.57
N ILE A 5 6.88 9.52 -13.16
CA ILE A 5 6.73 8.87 -14.46
C ILE A 5 7.33 9.76 -15.57
N ALA A 6 6.98 11.05 -15.59
CA ALA A 6 7.49 11.99 -16.59
C ALA A 6 9.05 12.13 -16.60
N GLN A 7 9.69 11.83 -15.46
CA GLN A 7 11.13 11.78 -15.33
C GLN A 7 11.76 10.44 -15.75
N GLY A 8 10.96 9.46 -16.17
CA GLY A 8 11.43 8.11 -16.53
C GLY A 8 11.91 7.26 -15.37
N LEU A 9 11.68 7.70 -14.12
CA LEU A 9 12.17 7.03 -12.91
C LEU A 9 11.39 5.73 -12.57
N HIS A 10 10.30 5.47 -13.28
CA HIS A 10 9.47 4.27 -13.14
C HIS A 10 10.05 3.04 -13.87
N GLY A 11 11.14 3.20 -14.61
CA GLY A 11 11.76 2.11 -15.37
C GLY A 11 10.79 1.55 -16.42
N ASN A 12 10.63 0.23 -16.45
CA ASN A 12 9.72 -0.47 -17.37
C ASN A 12 8.31 -0.72 -16.80
N MET A 13 7.87 0.06 -15.79
CA MET A 13 6.51 -0.02 -15.25
C MET A 13 5.48 0.76 -16.09
N ASP A 14 5.50 0.63 -17.42
CA ASP A 14 4.60 1.35 -18.35
C ASP A 14 3.11 1.09 -18.04
N TYR A 15 2.80 0.00 -17.33
CA TYR A 15 1.44 -0.28 -16.88
C TYR A 15 0.90 0.79 -15.92
N LEU A 16 1.76 1.60 -15.30
CA LEU A 16 1.33 2.70 -14.44
C LEU A 16 0.68 3.83 -15.24
N GLU A 17 1.14 4.07 -16.45
CA GLU A 17 0.56 5.07 -17.35
C GLU A 17 -0.81 4.63 -17.88
N ARG A 18 -0.91 3.37 -18.32
CA ARG A 18 -2.11 2.83 -18.98
C ARG A 18 -3.37 2.82 -18.12
N ASN A 19 -3.23 2.80 -16.82
CA ASN A 19 -4.37 2.73 -15.88
C ASN A 19 -4.35 3.90 -14.88
N ARG A 20 -3.83 5.03 -15.31
CA ARG A 20 -3.64 6.20 -14.45
C ARG A 20 -4.95 6.64 -13.78
N ASP A 21 -6.02 6.82 -14.56
CA ASP A 21 -7.29 7.31 -14.04
C ASP A 21 -7.89 6.38 -12.98
N LYS A 22 -7.83 5.07 -13.23
CA LYS A 22 -8.29 4.04 -12.28
C LYS A 22 -7.52 4.07 -10.97
N ARG A 23 -6.24 4.47 -10.99
CA ARG A 23 -5.40 4.55 -9.78
C ARG A 23 -5.82 5.69 -8.87
N TYR A 24 -6.33 6.76 -9.44
CA TYR A 24 -6.77 7.94 -8.70
C TYR A 24 -8.25 7.86 -8.30
N ASP A 25 -9.05 7.14 -9.07
CA ASP A 25 -10.49 7.04 -8.86
C ASP A 25 -10.96 5.57 -8.82
N PRO A 26 -11.14 4.99 -7.64
CA PRO A 26 -11.65 3.62 -7.49
C PRO A 26 -13.06 3.42 -8.06
N SER A 27 -13.84 4.47 -8.27
CA SER A 27 -15.19 4.35 -8.85
C SER A 27 -15.17 3.91 -10.30
N ILE A 28 -14.04 4.08 -11.00
CA ILE A 28 -13.82 3.57 -12.35
C ILE A 28 -13.63 2.04 -12.34
N LEU A 29 -13.10 1.50 -11.24
CA LEU A 29 -12.92 0.04 -11.05
C LEU A 29 -14.20 -0.61 -10.53
N VAL A 30 -14.84 0.05 -9.58
CA VAL A 30 -16.04 -0.44 -8.91
C VAL A 30 -17.10 0.66 -9.02
N PRO A 31 -17.96 0.63 -10.05
CA PRO A 31 -19.02 1.61 -10.21
C PRO A 31 -19.91 1.72 -8.96
N GLY A 32 -20.14 2.95 -8.51
CA GLY A 32 -20.88 3.20 -7.27
C GLY A 32 -20.05 3.18 -6.01
N ALA A 33 -18.72 3.03 -6.10
CA ALA A 33 -17.81 3.07 -4.96
C ALA A 33 -17.97 4.37 -4.15
N GLN A 34 -18.11 4.23 -2.84
CA GLN A 34 -18.23 5.35 -1.89
C GLN A 34 -17.19 5.29 -0.77
N THR A 35 -16.69 4.10 -0.45
CA THR A 35 -15.70 3.91 0.59
C THR A 35 -14.66 2.87 0.16
N VAL A 36 -13.40 3.11 0.50
CA VAL A 36 -12.32 2.13 0.42
C VAL A 36 -11.94 1.74 1.84
N VAL A 37 -12.20 0.48 2.19
CA VAL A 37 -11.75 -0.12 3.44
C VAL A 37 -10.38 -0.72 3.20
N VAL A 38 -9.38 -0.31 3.98
CA VAL A 38 -8.00 -0.80 3.85
C VAL A 38 -7.56 -1.56 5.08
N CYS A 39 -6.79 -2.61 4.87
CA CYS A 39 -6.22 -3.45 5.91
C CYS A 39 -4.72 -3.63 5.68
N LEU A 40 -3.99 -3.86 6.76
CA LEU A 40 -2.57 -4.21 6.71
C LEU A 40 -2.36 -5.59 7.31
N LEU A 41 -1.67 -6.46 6.59
CA LEU A 41 -1.15 -7.70 7.11
C LEU A 41 0.35 -7.56 7.33
N HIS A 42 0.82 -7.87 8.54
CA HIS A 42 2.26 -7.89 8.81
C HIS A 42 2.95 -8.98 7.97
N PHE A 43 4.08 -8.64 7.38
CA PHE A 43 4.89 -9.55 6.58
C PHE A 43 5.39 -10.71 7.44
N ASP A 44 5.14 -11.91 6.98
CA ASP A 44 5.59 -13.16 7.59
C ASP A 44 6.71 -13.74 6.70
N LYS A 45 7.87 -14.00 7.28
CA LYS A 45 9.02 -14.60 6.60
C LYS A 45 8.82 -16.08 6.24
N SER A 46 7.61 -16.63 6.44
CA SER A 46 7.30 -18.04 6.21
C SER A 46 7.34 -18.49 4.74
N GLY A 47 7.50 -17.55 3.81
CA GLY A 47 7.46 -17.83 2.36
C GLY A 47 6.08 -18.18 1.80
N ARG A 48 5.02 -18.03 2.61
CA ARG A 48 3.64 -18.23 2.15
C ARG A 48 3.24 -17.12 1.18
N ASP A 49 2.43 -17.48 0.18
CA ASP A 49 1.83 -16.51 -0.73
C ASP A 49 0.92 -15.55 0.05
N TYR A 50 1.39 -14.32 0.23
CA TYR A 50 0.66 -13.29 0.97
C TYR A 50 -0.66 -12.90 0.28
N HIS A 51 -0.76 -12.98 -1.05
CA HIS A 51 -2.00 -12.67 -1.77
C HIS A 51 -3.15 -13.57 -1.31
N ARG A 52 -2.89 -14.87 -1.15
CA ARG A 52 -3.90 -15.81 -0.64
C ARG A 52 -4.28 -15.50 0.80
N THR A 53 -3.30 -15.19 1.64
CA THR A 53 -3.52 -14.88 3.05
C THR A 53 -4.33 -13.59 3.20
N VAL A 54 -3.91 -12.52 2.53
CA VAL A 54 -4.61 -11.23 2.56
C VAL A 54 -6.03 -11.37 2.01
N LYS A 55 -6.21 -11.98 0.84
CA LYS A 55 -7.54 -12.18 0.25
C LYS A 55 -8.46 -13.00 1.15
N SER A 56 -7.95 -14.04 1.81
CA SER A 56 -8.74 -14.84 2.76
C SER A 56 -9.24 -14.01 3.94
N LEU A 57 -8.40 -13.10 4.45
CA LEU A 57 -8.80 -12.18 5.52
C LEU A 57 -9.80 -11.14 5.04
N LEU A 58 -9.62 -10.61 3.83
CA LEU A 58 -10.55 -9.65 3.22
C LEU A 58 -11.94 -10.28 2.97
N PHE A 59 -12.02 -11.52 2.50
CA PHE A 59 -13.30 -12.24 2.37
C PHE A 59 -14.02 -12.43 3.72
N ARG A 60 -13.27 -12.69 4.78
CA ARG A 60 -13.85 -12.78 6.13
C ARG A 60 -14.34 -11.41 6.63
N LEU A 61 -13.61 -10.35 6.33
CA LEU A 61 -14.02 -8.97 6.64
C LEU A 61 -15.25 -8.58 5.83
N GLU A 62 -15.29 -8.90 4.53
CA GLU A 62 -16.46 -8.69 3.68
C GLU A 62 -17.71 -9.34 4.26
N ALA A 63 -17.62 -10.61 4.68
CA ALA A 63 -18.73 -11.30 5.29
C ALA A 63 -19.27 -10.55 6.54
N ARG A 64 -18.36 -10.01 7.37
CA ARG A 64 -18.75 -9.20 8.53
C ARG A 64 -19.39 -7.87 8.14
N LEU A 65 -18.87 -7.22 7.12
CA LEU A 65 -19.44 -5.98 6.60
C LEU A 65 -20.86 -6.21 6.06
N LYS A 66 -21.09 -7.33 5.37
CA LYS A 66 -22.43 -7.72 4.89
C LYS A 66 -23.39 -8.03 6.04
N GLU A 67 -22.95 -8.74 7.07
CA GLU A 67 -23.75 -9.01 8.27
C GLU A 67 -24.19 -7.71 8.96
N GLU A 68 -23.34 -6.69 9.00
CA GLU A 68 -23.58 -5.45 9.72
C GLU A 68 -24.33 -4.40 8.88
N PHE A 69 -24.01 -4.28 7.59
CA PHE A 69 -24.49 -3.20 6.73
C PHE A 69 -25.41 -3.67 5.58
N GLY A 70 -25.59 -4.96 5.40
CA GLY A 70 -26.41 -5.58 4.35
C GLY A 70 -25.61 -6.07 3.13
N GLU A 71 -26.21 -6.98 2.37
CA GLU A 71 -25.58 -7.63 1.21
C GLU A 71 -25.21 -6.63 0.09
N ASP A 72 -25.96 -5.56 -0.04
CA ASP A 72 -25.79 -4.54 -1.09
C ASP A 72 -24.58 -3.63 -0.85
N ILE A 73 -23.85 -3.81 0.25
CA ILE A 73 -22.68 -2.97 0.58
C ILE A 73 -21.55 -3.12 -0.44
N VAL A 74 -21.47 -4.26 -1.12
CA VAL A 74 -20.49 -4.52 -2.17
C VAL A 74 -21.17 -4.69 -3.53
N SER A 75 -20.44 -4.42 -4.59
CA SER A 75 -20.93 -4.67 -5.95
C SER A 75 -21.10 -6.18 -6.20
N PRO A 76 -22.28 -6.66 -6.59
CA PRO A 76 -22.49 -8.07 -6.92
C PRO A 76 -21.86 -8.47 -8.27
N THR A 77 -21.51 -7.51 -9.12
CA THR A 77 -21.10 -7.74 -10.51
C THR A 77 -19.65 -7.36 -10.79
N HIS A 78 -18.98 -6.65 -9.86
CA HIS A 78 -17.62 -6.18 -10.05
C HIS A 78 -16.71 -6.72 -8.95
N GLN A 79 -15.47 -7.03 -9.33
CA GLN A 79 -14.45 -7.33 -8.35
C GLN A 79 -14.25 -6.10 -7.45
N HIS A 80 -14.29 -6.29 -6.13
CA HIS A 80 -14.21 -5.24 -5.13
C HIS A 80 -13.20 -5.54 -4.01
N ILE A 81 -12.55 -6.70 -4.04
CA ILE A 81 -11.46 -7.09 -3.14
C ILE A 81 -10.16 -7.10 -3.92
N PHE A 82 -9.18 -6.34 -3.46
CA PHE A 82 -7.90 -6.17 -4.11
C PHE A 82 -6.74 -6.41 -3.14
N CYS A 83 -5.65 -6.90 -3.67
CA CYS A 83 -4.35 -7.04 -3.03
C CYS A 83 -3.34 -7.21 -4.15
N ASP A 84 -2.61 -6.16 -4.52
CA ASP A 84 -1.70 -6.11 -5.68
C ASP A 84 -2.30 -6.61 -7.00
N SER A 85 -3.64 -6.58 -7.12
CA SER A 85 -4.37 -7.19 -8.24
C SER A 85 -5.17 -6.20 -9.07
N ALA A 86 -5.12 -4.92 -8.74
CA ALA A 86 -5.82 -3.85 -9.45
C ALA A 86 -4.95 -2.59 -9.56
N PRO A 87 -5.25 -1.71 -10.51
CA PRO A 87 -4.59 -0.42 -10.60
C PRO A 87 -5.11 0.54 -9.51
N MET A 88 -4.75 0.25 -8.27
CA MET A 88 -5.00 1.11 -7.10
C MET A 88 -3.69 1.65 -6.54
N LEU A 89 -3.74 2.81 -5.89
CA LEU A 89 -2.62 3.38 -5.14
C LEU A 89 -2.71 2.90 -3.68
N GLU A 90 -2.57 1.59 -3.46
CA GLU A 90 -2.82 0.91 -2.18
C GLU A 90 -2.14 1.60 -0.99
N ARG A 91 -0.85 1.91 -1.10
CA ARG A 91 -0.11 2.62 -0.05
C ARG A 91 -0.68 4.02 0.23
N ARG A 92 -1.17 4.71 -0.80
CA ARG A 92 -1.80 6.03 -0.65
C ARG A 92 -3.14 5.91 0.07
N TRP A 93 -3.95 4.92 -0.28
CA TRP A 93 -5.21 4.67 0.42
C TRP A 93 -4.98 4.34 1.90
N CYS A 94 -3.92 3.60 2.23
CA CYS A 94 -3.54 3.36 3.63
C CYS A 94 -3.18 4.65 4.36
N VAL A 95 -2.48 5.58 3.71
CA VAL A 95 -2.17 6.90 4.30
C VAL A 95 -3.45 7.72 4.52
N GLU A 96 -4.34 7.77 3.54
CA GLU A 96 -5.63 8.48 3.65
C GLU A 96 -6.53 7.89 4.74
N ALA A 97 -6.45 6.58 4.96
CA ALA A 97 -7.15 5.89 6.05
C ALA A 97 -6.47 6.07 7.43
N GLY A 98 -5.30 6.74 7.50
CA GLY A 98 -4.59 6.96 8.74
C GLY A 98 -3.84 5.74 9.28
N LEU A 99 -3.51 4.77 8.41
CA LEU A 99 -2.78 3.56 8.82
C LEU A 99 -1.25 3.75 8.84
N GLY A 100 -0.75 4.89 8.36
CA GLY A 100 0.68 5.12 8.32
C GLY A 100 1.06 6.33 7.47
N PHE A 101 2.33 6.40 7.13
CA PHE A 101 2.89 7.44 6.27
C PHE A 101 3.86 6.81 5.25
N ILE A 102 4.18 7.54 4.18
CA ILE A 102 5.22 7.11 3.24
C ILE A 102 6.57 7.60 3.77
N GLY A 103 7.46 6.66 4.06
CA GLY A 103 8.82 6.97 4.51
C GLY A 103 9.76 7.41 3.38
N LYS A 104 11.00 7.82 3.74
CA LYS A 104 12.06 8.15 2.78
C LYS A 104 12.49 6.96 1.91
N ASN A 105 12.21 5.72 2.36
CA ASN A 105 12.38 4.50 1.58
C ASN A 105 11.22 4.23 0.59
N HIS A 106 10.28 5.16 0.45
CA HIS A 106 9.09 5.05 -0.40
C HIS A 106 8.17 3.87 -0.07
N GLN A 107 8.31 3.29 1.14
CA GLN A 107 7.38 2.30 1.66
C GLN A 107 6.35 2.94 2.58
N LEU A 108 5.18 2.30 2.67
CA LEU A 108 4.23 2.58 3.74
C LEU A 108 4.86 2.15 5.07
N ILE A 109 4.85 3.02 6.05
CA ILE A 109 5.32 2.75 7.41
C ILE A 109 4.15 2.90 8.38
N HIS A 110 3.75 1.79 8.99
CA HIS A 110 2.79 1.80 10.10
C HIS A 110 3.56 2.02 11.42
N PRO A 111 3.11 2.88 12.34
CA PRO A 111 3.87 3.23 13.55
C PRO A 111 4.24 2.05 14.44
N THR A 112 3.41 1.01 14.44
CA THR A 112 3.60 -0.19 15.27
C THR A 112 4.11 -1.38 14.49
N LEU A 113 3.64 -1.58 13.24
CA LEU A 113 3.97 -2.74 12.40
C LEU A 113 5.21 -2.52 11.53
N GLY A 114 5.70 -1.27 11.44
CA GLY A 114 6.79 -0.93 10.54
C GLY A 114 6.39 -0.91 9.07
N SER A 115 7.35 -1.11 8.18
CA SER A 115 7.14 -1.13 6.72
C SER A 115 7.04 -2.53 6.12
N MET A 116 7.17 -3.58 6.95
CA MET A 116 7.00 -4.97 6.54
C MET A 116 5.50 -5.34 6.58
N VAL A 117 4.71 -4.69 5.75
CA VAL A 117 3.25 -4.87 5.70
C VAL A 117 2.76 -5.01 4.27
N HIS A 118 1.72 -5.82 4.10
CA HIS A 118 0.99 -5.97 2.84
C HIS A 118 -0.37 -5.32 2.99
N PRO A 119 -0.69 -4.32 2.16
CA PRO A 119 -2.03 -3.76 2.08
C PRO A 119 -3.00 -4.69 1.39
N GLY A 120 -4.28 -4.51 1.70
CA GLY A 120 -5.39 -5.11 0.99
C GLY A 120 -6.62 -4.24 1.13
N GLU A 121 -7.47 -4.19 0.12
CA GLU A 121 -8.61 -3.29 0.03
C GLU A 121 -9.92 -4.01 -0.25
N ILE A 122 -10.99 -3.46 0.32
CA ILE A 122 -12.38 -3.73 -0.07
C ILE A 122 -12.99 -2.41 -0.49
N VAL A 123 -13.49 -2.32 -1.71
CA VAL A 123 -14.23 -1.16 -2.20
C VAL A 123 -15.72 -1.42 -2.04
N ILE A 124 -16.41 -0.54 -1.33
CA ILE A 124 -17.82 -0.70 -0.98
C ILE A 124 -18.67 0.45 -1.51
N ASN A 125 -19.96 0.16 -1.76
CA ASN A 125 -20.94 1.06 -2.38
C ASN A 125 -21.70 1.90 -1.34
N SER A 126 -21.31 1.84 -0.08
CA SER A 126 -21.96 2.56 1.01
C SER A 126 -21.02 3.55 1.68
N PRO A 127 -21.49 4.71 2.12
CA PRO A 127 -20.69 5.64 2.91
C PRO A 127 -20.57 5.10 4.34
N VAL A 128 -19.54 4.29 4.59
CA VAL A 128 -19.25 3.82 5.95
C VAL A 128 -18.29 4.79 6.63
N SER A 129 -18.73 5.38 7.73
CA SER A 129 -17.85 6.14 8.61
C SER A 129 -17.28 5.20 9.68
N ILE A 130 -16.04 4.78 9.49
CA ILE A 130 -15.32 4.07 10.54
C ILE A 130 -14.78 5.14 11.49
N ALA A 131 -15.21 5.11 12.75
CA ALA A 131 -14.98 6.14 13.76
C ALA A 131 -13.50 6.37 14.17
N ASN A 132 -12.56 5.66 13.58
CA ASN A 132 -11.13 5.73 13.86
C ASN A 132 -10.32 6.28 12.69
N ARG A 133 -10.68 7.45 12.18
CA ARG A 133 -9.68 8.26 11.47
C ARG A 133 -8.67 8.73 12.51
N GLN A 134 -7.60 7.99 12.66
CA GLN A 134 -6.46 8.49 13.40
C GLN A 134 -6.02 9.78 12.70
N SER A 135 -5.67 10.78 13.49
CA SER A 135 -5.07 12.00 12.96
C SER A 135 -3.91 11.64 12.03
N PRO A 136 -3.64 12.44 10.99
CA PRO A 136 -2.53 12.17 10.09
C PRO A 136 -1.29 11.86 10.92
N ILE A 137 -0.75 10.67 10.75
CA ILE A 137 0.45 10.26 11.46
C ILE A 137 1.57 11.14 10.95
N ALA A 138 2.15 11.94 11.84
CA ALA A 138 3.25 12.81 11.49
C ALA A 138 4.37 11.98 10.84
N GLN A 139 4.94 12.48 9.77
CA GLN A 139 6.08 11.85 9.13
C GLN A 139 7.26 11.84 10.10
N LEU A 140 7.57 10.69 10.63
CA LEU A 140 8.56 10.54 11.69
C LEU A 140 9.97 10.23 11.16
N CYS A 141 10.20 10.30 9.85
CA CYS A 141 11.54 10.13 9.29
C CYS A 141 12.47 11.30 9.61
N ALA A 142 11.93 12.51 9.82
CA ALA A 142 12.68 13.72 10.18
C ALA A 142 14.13 13.73 9.60
N ASP A 143 15.14 13.72 10.47
CA ASP A 143 16.55 13.72 10.08
C ASP A 143 17.13 12.30 9.85
N CYS A 144 16.34 11.25 9.97
CA CYS A 144 16.78 9.87 9.72
C CYS A 144 17.13 9.67 8.24
N GLN A 145 18.30 9.10 7.96
CA GLN A 145 18.79 8.80 6.59
C GLN A 145 19.22 7.34 6.42
N LEU A 146 19.00 6.49 7.40
CA LEU A 146 19.50 5.11 7.40
C LEU A 146 19.15 4.32 6.13
N CYS A 147 17.91 4.44 5.63
CA CYS A 147 17.49 3.74 4.42
C CYS A 147 18.15 4.30 3.15
N LEU A 148 18.51 5.59 3.12
CA LEU A 148 19.21 6.22 2.00
C LEU A 148 20.65 5.76 1.96
N GLU A 149 21.31 5.71 3.13
CA GLU A 149 22.70 5.27 3.29
C GLU A 149 22.86 3.76 3.02
N ALA A 150 21.90 2.96 3.46
CA ALA A 150 21.92 1.50 3.27
C ALA A 150 21.59 1.07 1.84
N CYS A 151 21.09 1.95 0.98
CA CYS A 151 20.72 1.59 -0.38
C CYS A 151 21.97 1.28 -1.22
N PRO A 152 22.18 0.03 -1.66
CA PRO A 152 23.45 -0.39 -2.30
C PRO A 152 23.71 0.29 -3.65
N THR A 153 22.64 0.76 -4.30
CA THR A 153 22.73 1.41 -5.63
C THR A 153 22.45 2.91 -5.57
N GLY A 154 22.05 3.41 -4.41
CA GLY A 154 21.62 4.79 -4.28
C GLY A 154 20.30 5.10 -4.98
N ALA A 155 19.46 4.11 -5.24
CA ALA A 155 18.13 4.27 -5.85
C ALA A 155 17.18 5.19 -5.05
N LEU A 156 17.52 5.51 -3.81
CA LEU A 156 16.76 6.40 -2.92
C LEU A 156 17.41 7.78 -2.75
N ARG A 157 18.35 8.15 -3.61
CA ARG A 157 19.05 9.45 -3.51
C ARG A 157 18.05 10.61 -3.59
N ASN A 158 18.32 11.67 -2.81
CA ASN A 158 17.53 12.90 -2.79
C ASN A 158 16.04 12.69 -2.48
N GLU A 159 15.72 11.67 -1.68
CA GLU A 159 14.35 11.35 -1.29
C GLU A 159 13.42 11.05 -2.48
N VAL A 160 14.00 10.75 -3.64
CA VAL A 160 13.28 10.30 -4.83
C VAL A 160 13.69 8.87 -5.13
N TRP A 161 12.71 8.01 -5.33
CA TRP A 161 12.97 6.63 -5.71
C TRP A 161 13.18 6.51 -7.22
N ASP A 162 14.34 5.99 -7.61
CA ASP A 162 14.66 5.62 -8.98
C ASP A 162 14.53 4.09 -9.14
N ALA A 163 13.44 3.66 -9.74
CA ALA A 163 13.18 2.24 -9.94
C ALA A 163 14.18 1.59 -10.90
N THR A 164 14.78 2.35 -11.82
CA THR A 164 15.76 1.82 -12.79
C THR A 164 17.03 1.32 -12.10
N GLN A 165 17.34 1.87 -10.92
CA GLN A 165 18.52 1.51 -10.12
C GLN A 165 18.17 0.63 -8.93
N CYS A 166 16.89 0.43 -8.61
CA CYS A 166 16.48 -0.32 -7.43
C CYS A 166 16.70 -1.83 -7.61
N VAL A 167 17.58 -2.42 -6.80
CA VAL A 167 17.88 -3.87 -6.85
C VAL A 167 16.63 -4.70 -6.58
N ALA A 168 15.79 -4.30 -5.62
CA ALA A 168 14.53 -5.03 -5.34
C ALA A 168 13.63 -5.10 -6.57
N TYR A 169 13.59 -4.03 -7.35
CA TYR A 169 12.79 -3.97 -8.57
C TYR A 169 13.40 -4.75 -9.73
N THR A 170 14.74 -4.73 -9.86
CA THR A 170 15.45 -5.40 -10.96
C THR A 170 15.70 -6.89 -10.71
N THR A 171 15.89 -7.30 -9.44
CA THR A 171 16.24 -8.69 -9.07
C THR A 171 15.27 -9.34 -8.06
N HIS A 172 14.34 -8.59 -7.51
CA HIS A 172 13.34 -9.00 -6.49
C HIS A 172 13.90 -9.51 -5.14
N HIS A 173 15.14 -9.19 -4.78
CA HIS A 173 15.80 -9.76 -3.60
C HIS A 173 16.47 -8.76 -2.65
N CYS A 174 16.08 -7.48 -2.69
CA CYS A 174 16.65 -6.47 -1.80
C CYS A 174 15.58 -5.93 -0.82
N LEU A 175 15.92 -5.94 0.47
CA LEU A 175 15.10 -5.35 1.56
C LEU A 175 15.92 -4.39 2.43
N GLU A 176 17.13 -4.01 2.04
CA GLU A 176 18.08 -3.25 2.88
C GLU A 176 17.46 -1.96 3.46
N CYS A 177 16.76 -1.19 2.64
CA CYS A 177 16.12 0.05 3.08
C CYS A 177 14.97 -0.18 4.09
N GLN A 178 14.41 -1.38 4.15
CA GLN A 178 13.41 -1.77 5.15
C GLN A 178 14.07 -2.35 6.39
N LEU A 179 15.10 -3.20 6.22
CA LEU A 179 15.78 -3.88 7.34
C LEU A 179 16.45 -2.88 8.31
N VAL A 180 17.00 -1.78 7.80
CA VAL A 180 17.62 -0.75 8.62
C VAL A 180 16.64 0.26 9.20
N CYS A 181 15.35 0.17 8.85
CA CYS A 181 14.35 1.12 9.30
C CYS A 181 14.02 0.89 10.79
N PRO A 182 14.16 1.90 11.66
CA PRO A 182 13.89 1.74 13.09
C PRO A 182 12.46 1.33 13.42
N TYR A 183 11.52 1.55 12.51
CA TYR A 183 10.13 1.09 12.65
C TYR A 183 9.98 -0.42 12.48
N ASN A 184 10.97 -1.09 11.86
CA ASN A 184 10.99 -2.54 11.67
C ASN A 184 11.85 -3.27 12.71
N GLU A 185 12.53 -2.54 13.60
CA GLU A 185 13.19 -3.16 14.73
C GLU A 185 12.14 -3.85 15.58
N ALA A 186 12.39 -5.12 15.85
CA ALA A 186 11.49 -5.98 16.59
C ALA A 186 11.12 -5.30 17.92
N LYS A 187 9.90 -4.86 18.04
CA LYS A 187 9.31 -4.62 19.34
C LYS A 187 9.08 -6.01 19.92
N GLY A 188 10.10 -6.46 20.70
CA GLY A 188 10.07 -7.72 21.41
C GLY A 188 8.89 -7.84 22.37
#